data_3400d42867a32251a88b469c947037ac
#
_entry.id   3400d42867a32251a88b469c947037ac
#
_cell.length_a   1.000
_cell.length_b   1.000
_cell.length_c   1.000
_cell.angle_alpha   90.00
_cell.angle_beta   90.00
_cell.angle_gamma   90.00
#
_symmetry.space_group_name_H-M   'P 1'
#
loop_
_entity.id
_entity.type
_entity.pdbx_description
1 polymer ?
#
loop_
_entity_poly.entity_id
_entity_poly.type
_entity_poly.pdbx_seq_one_letter_code
_entity_poly.pdbx_strand_id
1 'polypeptide(L)'
;MKKLFVVLSLLLSCSLLFCGCFQKIMVIPDNDSIGESKIFEKEGIKLTLTDKFIEKESESGFYAYYVSDFCGVVVLKEEFSLEEGLADRPLEEYIGNVITNNGHTDIKPQNKDDLWFYVRDSGETRSYSYSFKGSNAFWIVQYLCVSSDANELEDLFFLWANSVDVE
;
A
#
# COMPACT_ATOMS: atom_id res chain seq x y z
N MET A 1 -11.51 4.12 -21.03
CA MET A 1 -10.96 5.40 -20.56
C MET A 1 -11.61 5.92 -19.27
N LYS A 2 -12.96 5.99 -19.13
CA LYS A 2 -13.59 6.56 -17.91
C LYS A 2 -13.45 5.71 -16.64
N LYS A 3 -13.31 4.39 -16.72
CA LYS A 3 -13.20 3.49 -15.55
C LYS A 3 -11.78 3.43 -14.97
N LEU A 4 -10.74 3.59 -15.80
CA LEU A 4 -9.36 3.69 -15.35
C LEU A 4 -9.16 4.94 -14.46
N PHE A 5 -9.86 6.03 -14.75
CA PHE A 5 -9.83 7.24 -13.93
C PHE A 5 -10.35 7.05 -12.49
N VAL A 6 -11.20 6.07 -12.24
CA VAL A 6 -11.80 5.89 -10.91
C VAL A 6 -10.81 5.24 -9.94
N VAL A 7 -10.11 4.19 -10.34
CA VAL A 7 -9.06 3.56 -9.51
C VAL A 7 -7.89 4.52 -9.31
N LEU A 8 -7.58 5.29 -10.34
CA LEU A 8 -6.52 6.28 -10.34
C LEU A 8 -6.82 7.49 -9.43
N SER A 9 -8.07 7.96 -9.43
CA SER A 9 -8.49 9.06 -8.55
C SER A 9 -8.52 8.65 -7.08
N LEU A 10 -8.68 7.35 -6.79
CA LEU A 10 -8.65 6.80 -5.45
C LEU A 10 -7.25 6.87 -4.82
N LEU A 11 -6.20 6.61 -5.60
CA LEU A 11 -4.82 6.73 -5.12
C LEU A 11 -4.46 8.17 -4.76
N LEU A 12 -5.03 9.15 -5.48
CA LEU A 12 -4.81 10.56 -5.20
C LEU A 12 -5.57 11.02 -3.94
N SER A 13 -6.78 10.50 -3.72
CA SER A 13 -7.60 10.86 -2.54
C SER A 13 -7.05 10.26 -1.25
N CYS A 14 -6.31 9.15 -1.32
CA CYS A 14 -5.69 8.53 -0.17
C CYS A 14 -4.71 9.46 0.56
N SER A 15 -3.98 10.31 -0.18
CA SER A 15 -3.05 11.28 0.41
C SER A 15 -3.75 12.46 1.12
N LEU A 16 -5.02 12.75 0.80
CA LEU A 16 -5.76 13.85 1.39
C LEU A 16 -6.56 13.44 2.63
N LEU A 17 -6.97 12.17 2.72
CA LEU A 17 -7.79 11.68 3.84
C LEU A 17 -6.97 11.43 5.11
N PHE A 18 -5.64 11.23 4.99
CA PHE A 18 -4.76 11.02 6.13
C PHE A 18 -4.36 12.32 6.86
N CYS A 19 -4.55 13.48 6.24
CA CYS A 19 -4.14 14.76 6.82
C CYS A 19 -4.94 15.16 8.08
N GLY A 20 -6.08 14.52 8.35
CA GLY A 20 -6.98 14.88 9.45
C GLY A 20 -6.95 13.98 10.68
N CYS A 21 -6.40 12.77 10.60
CA CYS A 21 -6.50 11.78 11.68
C CYS A 21 -5.18 11.46 12.38
N PHE A 22 -4.04 11.90 11.87
CA PHE A 22 -2.71 11.57 12.42
C PHE A 22 -2.11 12.67 13.32
N GLN A 23 -2.92 13.46 14.01
CA GLN A 23 -2.41 14.42 14.99
C GLN A 23 -2.09 13.82 16.37
N LYS A 24 -1.87 12.51 16.46
CA LYS A 24 -1.32 11.91 17.67
C LYS A 24 0.16 11.65 17.44
N ILE A 25 1.02 12.22 18.27
CA ILE A 25 2.46 11.93 18.32
C ILE A 25 2.59 10.42 18.31
N MET A 26 2.96 9.85 17.15
CA MET A 26 3.32 8.45 17.06
C MET A 26 4.70 8.30 17.67
N VAL A 27 4.76 7.62 18.79
CA VAL A 27 6.01 7.16 19.38
C VAL A 27 6.36 5.87 18.64
N ILE A 28 7.55 5.81 18.04
CA ILE A 28 8.08 4.55 17.47
C ILE A 28 8.10 3.53 18.59
N PRO A 29 7.46 2.39 18.38
CA PRO A 29 7.45 1.40 19.42
C PRO A 29 8.83 0.81 19.64
N ASP A 30 9.24 0.72 20.89
CA ASP A 30 10.24 -0.24 21.31
C ASP A 30 9.87 -1.63 20.79
N ASN A 31 10.79 -2.53 20.49
CA ASN A 31 10.54 -3.82 19.85
C ASN A 31 9.39 -4.64 20.48
N ASP A 32 9.12 -4.45 21.77
CA ASP A 32 8.00 -5.07 22.49
C ASP A 32 6.62 -4.45 22.16
N SER A 33 6.57 -3.31 21.49
CA SER A 33 5.34 -2.56 21.21
C SER A 33 4.80 -2.75 19.77
N ILE A 34 5.57 -3.36 18.88
CA ILE A 34 5.12 -3.68 17.52
C ILE A 34 3.99 -4.72 17.52
N GLY A 35 3.96 -5.59 18.56
CA GLY A 35 2.94 -6.63 18.73
C GLY A 35 3.34 -7.99 18.15
N GLU A 36 2.49 -8.98 18.36
CA GLU A 36 2.67 -10.33 17.85
C GLU A 36 2.18 -10.45 16.40
N SER A 37 2.86 -11.28 15.60
CA SER A 37 2.47 -11.52 14.20
C SER A 37 1.05 -12.07 14.10
N LYS A 38 0.26 -11.48 13.23
CA LYS A 38 -1.13 -11.85 12.94
C LYS A 38 -1.39 -11.86 11.44
N ILE A 39 -2.06 -12.93 10.98
CA ILE A 39 -2.46 -13.05 9.58
C ILE A 39 -3.79 -12.33 9.38
N PHE A 40 -3.86 -11.51 8.34
CA PHE A 40 -5.06 -10.91 7.81
C PHE A 40 -5.31 -11.49 6.42
N GLU A 41 -6.52 -12.01 6.22
CA GLU A 41 -6.93 -12.68 4.99
C GLU A 41 -8.26 -12.11 4.52
N LYS A 42 -8.33 -11.79 3.24
CA LYS A 42 -9.52 -11.36 2.54
C LYS A 42 -9.48 -11.98 1.15
N GLU A 43 -10.61 -12.22 0.52
CA GLU A 43 -10.71 -12.89 -0.77
C GLU A 43 -9.62 -12.42 -1.76
N GLY A 44 -8.73 -13.33 -2.14
CA GLY A 44 -7.65 -13.12 -3.10
C GLY A 44 -6.36 -12.50 -2.54
N ILE A 45 -6.29 -12.13 -1.25
CA ILE A 45 -5.06 -11.63 -0.64
C ILE A 45 -4.92 -12.07 0.82
N LYS A 46 -3.68 -12.38 1.19
CA LYS A 46 -3.26 -12.69 2.56
C LYS A 46 -1.98 -11.93 2.87
N LEU A 47 -1.91 -11.34 4.06
CA LEU A 47 -0.73 -10.62 4.53
C LEU A 47 -0.55 -10.80 6.04
N THR A 48 0.70 -10.77 6.49
CA THR A 48 1.03 -10.81 7.92
C THR A 48 1.36 -9.39 8.38
N LEU A 49 0.64 -8.94 9.39
CA LEU A 49 0.93 -7.71 10.13
C LEU A 49 1.14 -8.07 11.60
N THR A 50 0.69 -7.22 12.51
CA THR A 50 0.68 -7.55 13.94
C THR A 50 -0.72 -7.44 14.54
N ASP A 51 -0.91 -7.98 15.74
CA ASP A 51 -2.16 -7.94 16.50
C ASP A 51 -2.60 -6.52 16.89
N LYS A 52 -1.72 -5.53 16.72
CA LYS A 52 -2.02 -4.09 16.92
C LYS A 52 -2.85 -3.49 15.81
N PHE A 53 -2.95 -4.16 14.65
CA PHE A 53 -3.77 -3.67 13.55
C PHE A 53 -5.24 -4.01 13.73
N ILE A 54 -6.08 -3.03 13.41
CA ILE A 54 -7.54 -3.16 13.38
C ILE A 54 -7.99 -2.90 11.94
N GLU A 55 -8.78 -3.81 11.37
CA GLU A 55 -9.44 -3.57 10.10
C GLU A 55 -10.52 -2.49 10.27
N LYS A 56 -10.51 -1.51 9.38
CA LYS A 56 -11.50 -0.44 9.31
C LYS A 56 -12.39 -0.62 8.09
N GLU A 57 -13.64 -0.17 8.19
CA GLU A 57 -14.51 -0.06 7.03
C GLU A 57 -13.88 0.89 6.01
N SER A 58 -13.86 0.47 4.75
CA SER A 58 -13.31 1.26 3.67
C SER A 58 -14.39 2.16 3.08
N GLU A 59 -14.42 3.43 3.51
CA GLU A 59 -15.29 4.45 2.90
C GLU A 59 -14.77 4.94 1.55
N SER A 60 -13.51 4.63 1.20
CA SER A 60 -12.78 5.24 0.08
C SER A 60 -12.58 4.31 -1.11
N GLY A 61 -13.25 3.15 -1.16
CA GLY A 61 -13.10 2.18 -2.26
C GLY A 61 -11.78 1.39 -2.22
N PHE A 62 -11.06 1.39 -1.08
CA PHE A 62 -9.96 0.46 -0.86
C PHE A 62 -10.51 -0.96 -0.72
N TYR A 63 -9.73 -1.94 -1.16
CA TYR A 63 -10.11 -3.34 -0.98
C TYR A 63 -10.07 -3.74 0.51
N ALA A 64 -9.03 -3.31 1.22
CA ALA A 64 -8.91 -3.42 2.67
C ALA A 64 -8.15 -2.23 3.25
N TYR A 65 -8.40 -1.94 4.53
CA TYR A 65 -7.74 -0.87 5.26
C TYR A 65 -7.51 -1.29 6.70
N TYR A 66 -6.24 -1.28 7.13
CA TYR A 66 -5.82 -1.63 8.48
C TYR A 66 -5.09 -0.47 9.12
N VAL A 67 -5.32 -0.26 10.42
CA VAL A 67 -4.70 0.85 11.17
C VAL A 67 -4.14 0.34 12.48
N SER A 68 -2.96 0.79 12.81
CA SER A 68 -2.36 0.70 14.13
C SER A 68 -2.01 2.08 14.67
N ASP A 69 -1.44 2.16 15.87
CA ASP A 69 -1.03 3.45 16.46
C ASP A 69 0.15 4.09 15.72
N PHE A 70 0.92 3.33 14.92
CA PHE A 70 2.14 3.80 14.26
C PHE A 70 2.12 3.80 12.74
N CYS A 71 1.21 3.05 12.10
CA CYS A 71 1.06 3.12 10.65
C CYS A 71 -0.33 2.68 10.17
N GLY A 72 -0.65 3.05 8.93
CA GLY A 72 -1.79 2.56 8.19
C GLY A 72 -1.36 1.62 7.06
N VAL A 73 -2.21 0.65 6.72
CA VAL A 73 -2.01 -0.25 5.58
C VAL A 73 -3.24 -0.22 4.71
N VAL A 74 -3.07 0.16 3.45
CA VAL A 74 -4.13 0.19 2.44
C VAL A 74 -3.86 -0.89 1.41
N VAL A 75 -4.90 -1.64 1.07
CA VAL A 75 -4.87 -2.62 -0.02
C VAL A 75 -5.74 -2.14 -1.15
N LEU A 76 -5.19 -2.12 -2.36
CA LEU A 76 -5.90 -1.81 -3.58
C LEU A 76 -5.87 -3.04 -4.50
N LYS A 77 -6.97 -3.27 -5.22
CA LYS A 77 -7.13 -4.34 -6.20
C LYS A 77 -7.54 -3.75 -7.53
N GLU A 78 -6.84 -4.09 -8.61
CA GLU A 78 -7.21 -3.75 -9.98
C GLU A 78 -7.39 -5.01 -10.81
N GLU A 79 -8.64 -5.39 -11.05
CA GLU A 79 -8.98 -6.61 -11.78
C GLU A 79 -8.61 -6.51 -13.25
N PHE A 80 -8.04 -7.59 -13.82
CA PHE A 80 -7.65 -7.64 -15.23
C PHE A 80 -8.83 -7.44 -16.19
N SER A 81 -10.04 -7.70 -15.74
CA SER A 81 -11.27 -7.45 -16.51
C SER A 81 -11.57 -5.97 -16.78
N LEU A 82 -10.89 -5.05 -16.09
CA LEU A 82 -11.14 -3.60 -16.21
C LEU A 82 -10.55 -2.99 -17.49
N GLU A 83 -9.47 -3.59 -18.02
CA GLU A 83 -8.79 -3.10 -19.23
C GLU A 83 -8.27 -4.28 -20.07
N GLU A 84 -8.50 -4.25 -21.37
CA GLU A 84 -7.98 -5.25 -22.31
C GLU A 84 -6.44 -5.21 -22.34
N GLY A 85 -5.79 -6.38 -22.21
CA GLY A 85 -4.33 -6.51 -22.16
C GLY A 85 -3.70 -6.22 -20.79
N LEU A 86 -4.49 -5.85 -19.78
CA LEU A 86 -3.95 -5.61 -18.43
C LEU A 86 -3.29 -6.86 -17.85
N ALA A 87 -3.86 -8.03 -18.09
CA ALA A 87 -3.31 -9.32 -17.63
C ALA A 87 -1.90 -9.63 -18.19
N ASP A 88 -1.58 -9.14 -19.39
CA ASP A 88 -0.30 -9.41 -20.04
C ASP A 88 0.79 -8.42 -19.62
N ARG A 89 0.42 -7.34 -18.93
CA ARG A 89 1.34 -6.28 -18.54
C ARG A 89 2.35 -6.79 -17.51
N PRO A 90 3.65 -6.56 -17.71
CA PRO A 90 4.67 -6.80 -16.69
C PRO A 90 4.44 -5.93 -15.44
N LEU A 91 4.80 -6.45 -14.27
CA LEU A 91 4.59 -5.72 -12.99
C LEU A 91 5.36 -4.40 -12.93
N GLU A 92 6.58 -4.35 -13.50
CA GLU A 92 7.37 -3.13 -13.61
C GLU A 92 6.64 -2.03 -14.42
N GLU A 93 6.08 -2.41 -15.58
CA GLU A 93 5.31 -1.48 -16.41
C GLU A 93 4.03 -1.03 -15.70
N TYR A 94 3.35 -1.96 -15.03
CA TYR A 94 2.15 -1.64 -14.27
C TYR A 94 2.43 -0.57 -13.20
N ILE A 95 3.44 -0.77 -12.35
CA ILE A 95 3.79 0.19 -11.30
C ILE A 95 4.27 1.52 -11.88
N GLY A 96 5.00 1.51 -13.00
CA GLY A 96 5.41 2.72 -13.73
C GLY A 96 4.19 3.52 -14.21
N ASN A 97 3.17 2.85 -14.73
CA ASN A 97 1.91 3.47 -15.14
C ASN A 97 1.13 4.04 -13.94
N VAL A 98 1.08 3.30 -12.82
CA VAL A 98 0.47 3.79 -11.58
C VAL A 98 1.13 5.09 -11.11
N ILE A 99 2.45 5.14 -11.07
CA ILE A 99 3.22 6.33 -10.69
C ILE A 99 2.91 7.50 -11.63
N THR A 100 3.02 7.29 -12.94
CA THR A 100 2.81 8.33 -13.97
C THR A 100 1.39 8.86 -13.94
N ASN A 101 0.43 7.97 -13.88
CA ASN A 101 -0.99 8.32 -13.90
C ASN A 101 -1.42 9.09 -12.64
N ASN A 102 -0.72 8.91 -11.53
CA ASN A 102 -0.91 9.71 -10.30
C ASN A 102 -0.14 11.04 -10.32
N GLY A 103 0.50 11.40 -11.44
CA GLY A 103 1.22 12.66 -11.59
C GLY A 103 2.56 12.72 -10.85
N HIS A 104 3.12 11.57 -10.45
CA HIS A 104 4.39 11.49 -9.71
C HIS A 104 5.57 11.32 -10.67
N THR A 105 5.88 12.37 -11.46
CA THR A 105 6.90 12.31 -12.52
C THR A 105 8.34 12.25 -12.01
N ASP A 106 8.57 12.56 -10.76
CA ASP A 106 9.85 12.54 -10.06
C ASP A 106 10.15 11.20 -9.34
N ILE A 107 9.15 10.32 -9.25
CA ILE A 107 9.26 8.99 -8.64
C ILE A 107 9.54 7.94 -9.71
N LYS A 108 10.36 6.96 -9.35
CA LYS A 108 10.63 5.79 -10.20
C LYS A 108 10.29 4.52 -9.46
N PRO A 109 9.82 3.46 -10.18
CA PRO A 109 9.71 2.14 -9.60
C PRO A 109 11.09 1.63 -9.15
N GLN A 110 11.10 0.91 -8.05
CA GLN A 110 12.27 0.27 -7.47
C GLN A 110 12.00 -1.23 -7.38
N ASN A 111 13.07 -2.03 -7.40
CA ASN A 111 13.00 -3.46 -7.15
C ASN A 111 14.02 -3.85 -6.09
N LYS A 112 13.58 -4.62 -5.09
CA LYS A 112 14.43 -5.21 -4.05
C LYS A 112 13.92 -6.62 -3.78
N ASP A 113 14.78 -7.62 -4.00
CA ASP A 113 14.47 -9.04 -3.78
C ASP A 113 13.14 -9.47 -4.45
N ASP A 114 12.99 -9.13 -5.74
CA ASP A 114 11.82 -9.38 -6.59
C ASP A 114 10.54 -8.62 -6.20
N LEU A 115 10.56 -7.81 -5.16
CA LEU A 115 9.46 -6.90 -4.82
C LEU A 115 9.59 -5.58 -5.59
N TRP A 116 8.58 -5.26 -6.39
CA TRP A 116 8.44 -3.98 -7.05
C TRP A 116 7.69 -2.99 -6.17
N PHE A 117 8.26 -1.80 -5.96
CA PHE A 117 7.67 -0.77 -5.10
C PHE A 117 8.06 0.64 -5.51
N TYR A 118 7.41 1.62 -4.94
CA TYR A 118 7.84 3.01 -4.93
C TYR A 118 7.61 3.65 -3.57
N VAL A 119 8.38 4.69 -3.29
CA VAL A 119 8.27 5.49 -2.06
C VAL A 119 7.82 6.89 -2.42
N ARG A 120 6.91 7.44 -1.65
CA ARG A 120 6.41 8.79 -1.84
C ARG A 120 6.33 9.53 -0.53
N ASP A 121 6.87 10.77 -0.53
CA ASP A 121 6.68 11.74 0.53
C ASP A 121 5.50 12.65 0.21
N SER A 122 4.64 12.91 1.18
CA SER A 122 3.49 13.80 1.06
C SER A 122 3.32 14.60 2.36
N GLY A 123 3.97 15.76 2.44
CA GLY A 123 3.98 16.57 3.65
C GLY A 123 4.66 15.83 4.81
N GLU A 124 3.90 15.58 5.88
CA GLU A 124 4.41 14.90 7.07
C GLU A 124 4.30 13.37 7.00
N THR A 125 3.84 12.82 5.88
CA THR A 125 3.65 11.37 5.71
C THR A 125 4.54 10.81 4.61
N ARG A 126 5.01 9.58 4.80
CA ARG A 126 5.69 8.77 3.79
C ARG A 126 4.90 7.49 3.54
N SER A 127 4.82 7.11 2.27
CA SER A 127 4.19 5.85 1.86
C SER A 127 5.16 4.98 1.09
N TYR A 128 5.08 3.67 1.36
CA TYR A 128 5.77 2.60 0.65
C TYR A 128 4.72 1.74 -0.03
N SER A 129 4.68 1.74 -1.35
CA SER A 129 3.65 1.07 -2.15
C SER A 129 4.26 -0.11 -2.88
N TYR A 130 3.98 -1.32 -2.42
CA TYR A 130 4.43 -2.58 -3.02
C TYR A 130 3.36 -3.12 -3.95
N SER A 131 3.78 -3.63 -5.11
CA SER A 131 2.89 -4.14 -6.15
C SER A 131 3.07 -5.63 -6.36
N PHE A 132 1.95 -6.33 -6.53
CA PHE A 132 1.90 -7.78 -6.73
C PHE A 132 1.00 -8.10 -7.91
N LYS A 133 1.28 -9.21 -8.58
CA LYS A 133 0.47 -9.72 -9.69
C LYS A 133 -0.11 -11.08 -9.30
N GLY A 134 -1.41 -11.11 -9.09
CA GLY A 134 -2.16 -12.34 -8.90
C GLY A 134 -2.61 -12.95 -10.23
N SER A 135 -3.47 -13.97 -10.15
CA SER A 135 -4.02 -14.67 -11.31
C SER A 135 -5.07 -13.84 -12.08
N ASN A 136 -5.77 -12.92 -11.41
CA ASN A 136 -6.90 -12.15 -11.95
C ASN A 136 -6.84 -10.64 -11.71
N ALA A 137 -5.82 -10.17 -10.98
CA ALA A 137 -5.69 -8.76 -10.60
C ALA A 137 -4.23 -8.37 -10.36
N PHE A 138 -3.96 -7.07 -10.49
CA PHE A 138 -2.86 -6.43 -9.79
C PHE A 138 -3.31 -5.97 -8.42
N TRP A 139 -2.37 -6.03 -7.46
CA TRP A 139 -2.57 -5.62 -6.09
C TRP A 139 -1.51 -4.60 -5.70
N ILE A 140 -1.91 -3.60 -4.93
CA ILE A 140 -0.98 -2.66 -4.28
C ILE A 140 -1.24 -2.71 -2.79
N VAL A 141 -0.20 -3.00 -2.01
CA VAL A 141 -0.20 -2.87 -0.55
C VAL A 141 0.64 -1.65 -0.20
N GLN A 142 -0.01 -0.66 0.36
CA GLN A 142 0.62 0.61 0.71
C GLN A 142 0.70 0.76 2.22
N TYR A 143 1.91 0.91 2.74
CA TYR A 143 2.20 1.23 4.13
C TYR A 143 2.41 2.74 4.26
N LEU A 144 1.72 3.36 5.23
CA LEU A 144 1.77 4.80 5.47
C LEU A 144 2.20 5.07 6.91
N CYS A 145 3.18 5.94 7.07
CA CYS A 145 3.67 6.37 8.38
C CYS A 145 3.99 7.87 8.39
N VAL A 146 4.28 8.40 9.56
CA VAL A 146 4.86 9.74 9.68
C VAL A 146 6.28 9.72 9.12
N SER A 147 6.67 10.77 8.37
CA SER A 147 7.96 10.83 7.68
C SER A 147 9.16 10.76 8.61
N SER A 148 9.02 11.23 9.86
CA SER A 148 10.08 11.13 10.88
C SER A 148 10.44 9.68 11.22
N ASP A 149 9.47 8.78 11.18
CA ASP A 149 9.58 7.40 11.64
C ASP A 149 9.89 6.43 10.48
N ALA A 150 9.80 6.94 9.27
CA ALA A 150 9.84 6.14 8.05
C ALA A 150 11.11 5.29 7.90
N ASN A 151 12.28 5.85 8.25
CA ASN A 151 13.54 5.13 8.12
C ASN A 151 13.67 3.95 9.10
N GLU A 152 13.02 4.04 10.25
CA GLU A 152 13.02 2.97 11.25
C GLU A 152 11.99 1.88 10.93
N LEU A 153 10.93 2.24 10.18
CA LEU A 153 9.87 1.33 9.79
C LEU A 153 10.11 0.66 8.42
N GLU A 154 11.06 1.13 7.63
CA GLU A 154 11.29 0.64 6.25
C GLU A 154 11.55 -0.86 6.20
N ASP A 155 12.44 -1.38 7.04
CA ASP A 155 12.75 -2.82 7.07
C ASP A 155 11.55 -3.65 7.53
N LEU A 156 10.73 -3.11 8.42
CA LEU A 156 9.50 -3.75 8.87
C LEU A 156 8.46 -3.81 7.76
N PHE A 157 8.27 -2.71 7.01
CA PHE A 157 7.37 -2.69 5.85
C PHE A 157 7.83 -3.65 4.76
N PHE A 158 9.14 -3.74 4.52
CA PHE A 158 9.70 -4.70 3.59
C PHE A 158 9.45 -6.16 4.05
N LEU A 159 9.61 -6.44 5.34
CA LEU A 159 9.29 -7.76 5.91
C LEU A 159 7.82 -8.12 5.73
N TRP A 160 6.91 -7.18 6.01
CA TRP A 160 5.47 -7.40 5.83
C TRP A 160 5.09 -7.54 4.36
N ALA A 161 5.70 -6.76 3.46
CA ALA A 161 5.48 -6.89 2.03
C ALA A 161 5.89 -8.28 1.51
N ASN A 162 6.98 -8.86 2.02
CA ASN A 162 7.40 -10.23 1.70
C ASN A 162 6.42 -11.31 2.20
N SER A 163 5.52 -10.99 3.12
CA SER A 163 4.50 -11.91 3.61
C SER A 163 3.22 -11.90 2.78
N VAL A 164 3.12 -10.99 1.81
CA VAL A 164 1.92 -10.84 0.98
C VAL A 164 1.84 -12.01 0.01
N ASP A 165 0.68 -12.69 0.02
CA ASP A 165 0.33 -13.76 -0.89
C ASP A 165 -0.95 -13.36 -1.62
N VAL A 166 -0.96 -13.42 -2.95
CA VAL A 166 -2.08 -13.03 -3.82
C VAL A 166 -2.46 -14.16 -4.77
N GLU A 167 -3.78 -14.38 -4.94
CA GLU A 167 -4.33 -15.41 -5.83
C GLU A 167 -4.38 -14.95 -7.30
#